data_cc597ddeabdff3dbde4e491572e737f6
#
_entry.id   cc597ddeabdff3dbde4e491572e737f6
#
_cell.length_a   1.000
_cell.length_b   1.000
_cell.length_c   1.000
_cell.angle_alpha   90.00
_cell.angle_beta   90.00
_cell.angle_gamma   90.00
#
_symmetry.space_group_name_H-M   'P 1'
#
loop_
_entity.id
_entity.type
_entity.pdbx_description
1 polymer ?
#
loop_
_entity_poly.entity_id
_entity_poly.type
_entity_poly.pdbx_seq_one_letter_code
_entity_poly.pdbx_strand_id
1 'polypeptide(L)' 'MIITSARYEFDKLLQKKNCIKAVIDGKECLVPLVEDNTHYQAIQEWVAKGNTIEEPEE' A
#
# COMPACT_ATOMS: atom_id res chain seq x y z
N MET A 1 -2.19 14.53 2.95
CA MET A 1 -1.60 13.16 3.04
C MET A 1 -0.55 13.02 1.94
N ILE A 2 0.69 12.79 2.35
CA ILE A 2 1.80 12.64 1.42
C ILE A 2 2.31 11.22 1.46
N ILE A 3 2.18 10.51 0.34
CA ILE A 3 2.65 9.13 0.23
C ILE A 3 4.03 9.16 -0.41
N THR A 4 5.02 8.65 0.31
CA THR A 4 6.40 8.60 -0.16
C THR A 4 6.69 7.29 -0.89
N SER A 5 6.18 6.18 -0.36
CA SER A 5 6.38 4.88 -0.97
C SER A 5 5.26 3.94 -0.54
N ALA A 6 5.11 2.86 -1.29
CA ALA A 6 4.13 1.84 -0.98
C ALA A 6 4.65 0.50 -1.47
N ARG A 7 4.40 -0.55 -0.70
CA ARG A 7 4.82 -1.91 -1.03
C ARG A 7 3.73 -2.88 -0.59
N TYR A 8 3.45 -3.87 -1.40
CA TYR A 8 2.56 -4.95 -1.00
C TYR A 8 3.20 -5.79 0.08
N GLU A 9 2.41 -6.20 1.07
CA GLU A 9 2.85 -7.15 2.08
C GLU A 9 2.28 -8.52 1.73
N PHE A 10 3.14 -9.51 1.68
CA PHE A 10 2.75 -10.87 1.33
C PHE A 10 2.50 -11.69 2.58
N ASP A 11 1.30 -12.27 2.68
CA ASP A 11 0.98 -13.16 3.79
C ASP A 11 1.37 -14.59 3.41
N LYS A 12 2.39 -15.11 4.06
CA LYS A 12 2.91 -16.44 3.76
C LYS A 12 1.93 -17.55 4.12
N LEU A 13 1.10 -17.32 5.13
CA LEU A 13 0.10 -18.31 5.53
C LEU A 13 -1.00 -18.45 4.47
N LEU A 14 -1.43 -17.32 3.93
CA LEU A 14 -2.46 -17.27 2.91
C LEU A 14 -1.89 -17.34 1.50
N GLN A 15 -0.57 -17.19 1.36
CA GLN A 15 0.15 -17.15 0.09
C GLN A 15 -0.43 -16.14 -0.89
N LYS A 16 -0.78 -14.96 -0.37
CA LYS A 16 -1.31 -13.88 -1.19
C LYS A 16 -0.96 -12.52 -0.58
N LYS A 17 -1.08 -11.51 -1.40
CA LYS A 17 -0.90 -10.12 -0.95
C LYS A 17 -2.09 -9.75 -0.07
N ASN A 18 -1.81 -9.36 1.15
CA ASN A 18 -2.84 -9.12 2.16
C ASN A 18 -3.11 -7.64 2.40
N CYS A 19 -2.07 -6.81 2.35
CA CYS A 19 -2.21 -5.37 2.57
C CYS A 19 -1.05 -4.64 1.90
N ILE A 20 -1.06 -3.32 2.04
CA ILE A 20 0.00 -2.46 1.52
C ILE A 20 0.68 -1.79 2.70
N LYS A 21 2.01 -1.84 2.71
CA LYS A 21 2.80 -1.09 3.68
C LYS A 21 3.23 0.19 3.00
N ALA A 22 2.67 1.30 3.43
CA ALA A 22 2.93 2.60 2.82
C ALA A 22 3.56 3.56 3.82
N VAL A 23 4.44 4.41 3.33
CA VAL A 23 4.97 5.51 4.12
C VAL A 23 4.12 6.74 3.81
N ILE A 24 3.32 7.14 4.77
CA ILE A 24 2.39 8.27 4.63
C ILE A 24 2.76 9.30 5.69
N ASP A 25 3.04 10.53 5.24
CA ASP A 25 3.45 11.62 6.11
C ASP A 25 4.64 11.25 7.00
N GLY A 26 5.56 10.45 6.46
CA GLY A 26 6.77 10.05 7.17
C GLY A 26 6.58 8.87 8.13
N LYS A 27 5.42 8.23 8.12
CA LYS A 27 5.14 7.10 9.01
C LYS A 27 4.72 5.88 8.20
N GLU A 28 5.20 4.72 8.62
CA GLU A 28 4.78 3.47 8.01
C GLU A 28 3.39 3.10 8.47
N CYS A 29 2.51 2.83 7.51
CA CYS A 29 1.14 2.46 7.78
C CYS A 29 0.80 1.18 7.02
N LEU A 30 0.07 0.28 7.65
CA LEU A 30 -0.47 -0.89 6.98
C LEU A 30 -1.87 -0.55 6.47
N VAL A 31 -2.08 -0.72 5.18
CA VAL A 31 -3.32 -0.35 4.52
C VAL A 31 -3.96 -1.59 3.94
N PRO A 32 -5.18 -1.93 4.37
CA PRO A 32 -5.86 -3.10 3.83
C PRO A 32 -6.28 -2.86 2.37
N LEU A 33 -6.42 -3.95 1.63
CA LEU A 33 -6.86 -3.88 0.22
C LEU A 33 -8.37 -3.79 0.16
N VAL A 34 -8.92 -2.72 0.71
CA VAL A 34 -10.36 -2.48 0.80
C VAL A 34 -10.67 -1.13 0.17
N GLU A 35 -11.56 -1.12 -0.81
CA GLU A 35 -11.87 0.09 -1.56
C GLU A 35 -12.48 1.19 -0.71
N ASP A 36 -13.14 0.85 0.39
CA ASP A 36 -13.74 1.83 1.30
C ASP A 36 -12.74 2.48 2.25
N ASN A 37 -11.50 1.99 2.28
CA ASN A 37 -10.47 2.54 3.15
C ASN A 37 -9.90 3.81 2.53
N THR A 38 -9.90 4.91 3.29
CA THR A 38 -9.43 6.20 2.79
C THR A 38 -7.95 6.19 2.42
N HIS A 39 -7.13 5.47 3.18
CA HIS A 39 -5.71 5.34 2.86
C HIS A 39 -5.51 4.56 1.56
N TYR A 40 -6.29 3.52 1.35
CA TYR A 40 -6.22 2.75 0.13
C TYR A 40 -6.62 3.61 -1.08
N GLN A 41 -7.66 4.40 -0.94
CA GLN A 41 -8.10 5.32 -2.00
C GLN A 41 -7.00 6.34 -2.32
N ALA A 42 -6.33 6.87 -1.28
CA ALA A 42 -5.22 7.80 -1.49
C ALA A 42 -4.06 7.15 -2.23
N ILE A 43 -3.77 5.88 -1.93
CA ILE A 43 -2.72 5.14 -2.62
C ILE A 43 -3.11 4.92 -4.09
N GLN A 44 -4.38 4.62 -4.37
CA GLN A 44 -4.86 4.48 -5.74
C GLN A 44 -4.66 5.77 -6.54
N GLU A 45 -4.98 6.91 -5.96
CA GLU A 45 -4.74 8.20 -6.62
C GLU A 45 -3.26 8.46 -6.85
N TRP A 46 -2.43 8.09 -5.87
CA TRP A 46 -0.98 8.24 -5.98
C TRP A 46 -0.43 7.41 -7.13
N VAL A 47 -0.91 6.19 -7.29
CA VAL A 47 -0.52 5.33 -8.43
C VAL A 47 -0.98 5.95 -9.75
N ALA A 48 -2.18 6.51 -9.78
CA ALA A 48 -2.71 7.14 -10.99
C ALA A 48 -1.88 8.34 -11.44
N LYS A 49 -1.11 8.94 -10.54
CA LYS A 49 -0.22 10.06 -10.87
C LYS A 49 1.12 9.62 -11.44
N GLY A 50 1.33 8.32 -11.64
CA GLY A 50 2.54 7.78 -12.23
C GLY A 50 3.47 7.06 -11.27
N ASN A 51 3.00 6.77 -10.06
CA ASN A 51 3.78 6.04 -9.07
C ASN A 51 3.46 4.55 -9.15
N THR A 52 4.29 3.73 -8.52
CA THR A 52 4.13 2.28 -8.56
C THR A 52 4.23 1.70 -7.15
N ILE A 53 3.32 0.77 -6.86
CA ILE A 53 3.40 0.00 -5.61
C ILE A 53 4.41 -1.13 -5.83
N GLU A 54 5.41 -1.20 -4.97
CA GLU A 54 6.47 -2.20 -5.11
C GLU A 54 5.96 -3.59 -4.75
N GLU A 55 6.58 -4.59 -5.36
CA GLU A 55 6.28 -5.98 -5.06
C GLU A 55 6.81 -6.35 -3.69
N PRO A 56 6.18 -7.32 -3.00
CA PRO A 56 6.61 -7.71 -1.67
C PRO A 56 7.95 -8.44 -1.71
N GLU A 57 8.69 -8.31 -0.62
CA GLU A 57 9.89 -9.14 -0.42
C GLU A 57 9.44 -10.50 0.10
N GLU A 58 10.02 -11.54 -0.44
CA GLU A 58 9.77 -12.89 0.04
C GLU A 58 10.85 -13.32 1.02
#